data_90238f760e924d1df1ad4afc3335eb60
#
_entry.id   90238f760e924d1df1ad4afc3335eb60
#
_cell.length_a   1.000
_cell.length_b   1.000
_cell.length_c   1.000
_cell.angle_alpha   90.00
_cell.angle_beta   90.00
_cell.angle_gamma   90.00
#
_symmetry.space_group_name_H-M   'P 1'
#
loop_
_entity.id
_entity.type
_entity.pdbx_description
1 polymer ?
#
loop_
_entity_poly.entity_id
_entity_poly.type
_entity_poly.pdbx_seq_one_letter_code
_entity_poly.pdbx_strand_id
1 'polypeptide(L)'
;MATYKLDDKQPHPFWDNTLAPRVRVQPGDTVIFETLEASANQVTPASGHEVMASLDFGLIHPLTGPVYVEGAEPGDALEVEIISIKHKGWGWNAVIPGF
;
A
#
# COMPACT_ATOMS: atom_id res chain seq x y z
N MET A 1 13.08 20.65 -1.41
CA MET A 1 12.61 19.31 -1.04
C MET A 1 11.26 19.42 -0.36
N ALA A 2 10.28 18.76 -0.90
CA ALA A 2 8.92 18.82 -0.41
C ALA A 2 8.53 17.52 0.29
N THR A 3 7.52 17.60 1.13
CA THR A 3 6.93 16.43 1.79
C THR A 3 5.46 16.35 1.40
N TYR A 4 5.03 15.19 0.96
CA TYR A 4 3.66 14.92 0.55
C TYR A 4 3.08 13.82 1.44
N LYS A 5 1.77 13.86 1.65
CA LYS A 5 1.08 12.83 2.42
C LYS A 5 -0.06 12.25 1.59
N LEU A 6 -0.08 10.92 1.46
CA LEU A 6 -1.16 10.20 0.79
C LEU A 6 -1.92 9.38 1.82
N ASP A 7 -3.23 9.55 1.86
CA ASP A 7 -4.09 8.77 2.74
C ASP A 7 -4.42 7.39 2.15
N ASP A 8 -5.05 6.56 2.95
CA ASP A 8 -5.45 5.20 2.57
C ASP A 8 -6.89 5.10 2.05
N LYS A 9 -7.47 6.22 1.60
CA LYS A 9 -8.89 6.28 1.20
C LYS A 9 -9.13 5.88 -0.26
N GLN A 10 -8.07 5.77 -1.07
CA GLN A 10 -8.16 5.45 -2.49
C GLN A 10 -7.18 4.33 -2.84
N PRO A 11 -7.30 3.14 -2.24
CA PRO A 11 -6.39 2.04 -2.53
C PRO A 11 -6.68 1.45 -3.91
N HIS A 12 -5.67 0.80 -4.47
CA HIS A 12 -5.81 -0.01 -5.67
C HIS A 12 -5.13 -1.36 -5.44
N PRO A 13 -5.68 -2.47 -5.98
CA PRO A 13 -5.20 -3.81 -5.64
C PRO A 13 -4.13 -4.36 -6.58
N PHE A 14 -3.82 -3.66 -7.68
CA PHE A 14 -2.85 -4.13 -8.68
C PHE A 14 -1.84 -3.06 -9.01
N TRP A 15 -0.65 -3.48 -9.41
CA TRP A 15 0.33 -2.58 -10.01
C TRP A 15 -0.17 -2.17 -11.39
N ASP A 16 -0.52 -0.92 -11.54
CA ASP A 16 -1.15 -0.41 -12.76
C ASP A 16 -0.68 1.02 -13.02
N ASN A 17 0.24 1.16 -13.96
CA ASN A 17 0.80 2.48 -14.29
C ASN A 17 -0.13 3.31 -15.20
N THR A 18 -1.30 2.78 -15.57
CA THR A 18 -2.32 3.56 -16.27
C THR A 18 -3.18 4.40 -15.33
N LEU A 19 -3.12 4.12 -14.02
CA LEU A 19 -3.83 4.92 -13.04
C LEU A 19 -3.22 6.32 -12.95
N ALA A 20 -4.09 7.34 -12.84
CA ALA A 20 -3.62 8.70 -12.64
C ALA A 20 -2.83 8.80 -11.32
N PRO A 21 -1.62 9.39 -11.34
CA PRO A 21 -0.87 9.58 -10.11
C PRO A 21 -1.64 10.45 -9.12
N ARG A 22 -1.59 10.07 -7.85
CA ARG A 22 -2.16 10.88 -6.78
C ARG A 22 -1.28 12.08 -6.44
N VAL A 23 0.01 11.96 -6.72
CA VAL A 23 0.98 13.04 -6.50
C VAL A 23 2.14 12.89 -7.48
N ARG A 24 2.73 14.02 -7.85
CA ARG A 24 3.98 14.11 -8.63
C ARG A 24 5.06 14.67 -7.74
N VAL A 25 6.18 13.97 -7.68
CA VAL A 25 7.29 14.35 -6.81
C VAL A 25 8.57 14.49 -7.60
N GLN A 26 9.51 15.24 -7.05
CA GLN A 26 10.87 15.36 -7.56
C GLN A 26 11.78 14.37 -6.81
N PRO A 27 12.87 13.90 -7.43
CA PRO A 27 13.90 13.17 -6.68
C PRO A 27 14.34 13.98 -5.46
N GLY A 28 14.47 13.32 -4.32
CA GLY A 28 14.81 13.97 -3.06
C GLY A 28 13.60 14.39 -2.21
N ASP A 29 12.41 14.36 -2.77
CA ASP A 29 11.19 14.61 -2.01
C ASP A 29 10.85 13.44 -1.09
N THR A 30 10.04 13.70 -0.08
CA THR A 30 9.57 12.69 0.87
C THR A 30 8.07 12.47 0.68
N VAL A 31 7.65 11.22 0.73
CA VAL A 31 6.23 10.86 0.70
C VAL A 31 5.89 10.07 1.96
N ILE A 32 4.84 10.49 2.63
CA ILE A 32 4.27 9.77 3.77
C ILE A 32 3.05 9.00 3.26
N PHE A 33 3.09 7.68 3.36
CA PHE A 33 2.00 6.82 2.93
C PHE A 33 1.22 6.34 4.13
N GLU A 34 -0.08 6.61 4.16
CA GLU A 34 -0.99 5.87 5.02
C GLU A 34 -1.42 4.62 4.27
N THR A 35 -1.25 3.45 4.87
CA THR A 35 -1.52 2.18 4.19
C THR A 35 -2.51 1.35 4.99
N LEU A 36 -3.34 0.60 4.27
CA LEU A 36 -4.19 -0.42 4.86
C LEU A 36 -3.38 -1.69 5.12
N GLU A 37 -3.84 -2.52 6.07
CA GLU A 37 -3.27 -3.86 6.21
C GLU A 37 -3.63 -4.71 4.99
N ALA A 38 -2.99 -5.87 4.85
CA ALA A 38 -3.00 -6.65 3.60
C ALA A 38 -4.39 -7.07 3.11
N SER A 39 -5.39 -7.17 3.99
CA SER A 39 -6.73 -7.61 3.60
C SER A 39 -7.70 -6.46 3.27
N ALA A 40 -7.23 -5.22 3.24
CA ALA A 40 -8.09 -4.05 3.02
C ALA A 40 -9.24 -3.97 4.05
N ASN A 41 -8.91 -4.17 5.32
CA ASN A 41 -9.82 -4.15 6.46
C ASN A 41 -10.84 -5.30 6.52
N GLN A 42 -10.68 -6.35 5.73
CA GLN A 42 -11.51 -7.54 5.88
C GLN A 42 -11.19 -8.28 7.17
N VAL A 43 -9.92 -8.29 7.57
CA VAL A 43 -9.46 -8.84 8.84
C VAL A 43 -9.26 -7.68 9.82
N THR A 44 -9.83 -7.82 11.01
CA THR A 44 -9.70 -6.84 12.09
C THR A 44 -9.27 -7.54 13.37
N PRO A 45 -8.85 -6.82 14.41
CA PRO A 45 -8.51 -7.43 15.70
C PRO A 45 -9.63 -8.27 16.32
N ALA A 46 -10.89 -8.02 15.91
CA ALA A 46 -12.06 -8.77 16.38
C ALA A 46 -12.41 -9.99 15.52
N SER A 47 -11.72 -10.21 14.41
CA SER A 47 -12.03 -11.31 13.50
C SER A 47 -11.65 -12.66 14.12
N GLY A 48 -12.49 -13.69 13.87
CA GLY A 48 -12.17 -15.07 14.13
C GLY A 48 -11.60 -15.75 12.88
N HIS A 49 -11.25 -17.04 13.02
CA HIS A 49 -10.65 -17.80 11.90
C HIS A 49 -11.59 -17.94 10.69
N GLU A 50 -12.89 -17.84 10.88
CA GLU A 50 -13.91 -17.95 9.83
C GLU A 50 -13.80 -16.87 8.76
N VAL A 51 -13.16 -15.74 9.06
CA VAL A 51 -12.97 -14.67 8.08
C VAL A 51 -12.13 -15.15 6.87
N MET A 52 -11.25 -16.12 7.08
CA MET A 52 -10.40 -16.65 6.02
C MET A 52 -11.20 -17.30 4.88
N ALA A 53 -12.37 -17.86 5.19
CA ALA A 53 -13.24 -18.48 4.19
C ALA A 53 -14.03 -17.46 3.36
N SER A 54 -14.13 -16.22 3.83
CA SER A 54 -14.92 -15.17 3.21
C SER A 54 -14.09 -14.02 2.65
N LEU A 55 -12.76 -14.14 2.63
CA LEU A 55 -11.89 -13.10 2.08
C LEU A 55 -12.17 -12.89 0.59
N ASP A 56 -12.31 -11.63 0.20
CA ASP A 56 -12.28 -11.22 -1.20
C ASP A 56 -10.82 -11.02 -1.61
N PHE A 57 -10.26 -11.98 -2.33
CA PHE A 57 -8.86 -11.92 -2.77
C PHE A 57 -8.61 -10.82 -3.81
N GLY A 58 -9.66 -10.31 -4.45
CA GLY A 58 -9.54 -9.16 -5.35
C GLY A 58 -9.20 -7.85 -4.64
N LEU A 59 -9.33 -7.80 -3.32
CA LEU A 59 -9.02 -6.62 -2.52
C LEU A 59 -7.69 -6.77 -1.75
N ILE A 60 -7.06 -7.94 -1.80
CA ILE A 60 -5.85 -8.21 -1.03
C ILE A 60 -4.67 -7.45 -1.61
N HIS A 61 -3.81 -7.00 -0.68
CA HIS A 61 -2.65 -6.15 -0.92
C HIS A 61 -3.04 -4.79 -1.51
N PRO A 62 -3.89 -4.03 -0.78
CA PRO A 62 -4.23 -2.68 -1.21
C PRO A 62 -2.99 -1.79 -1.21
N LEU A 63 -2.83 -1.02 -2.28
CA LEU A 63 -1.69 -0.14 -2.48
C LEU A 63 -2.13 1.31 -2.31
N THR A 64 -1.27 2.12 -1.72
CA THR A 64 -1.45 3.57 -1.63
C THR A 64 -0.57 4.23 -2.69
N GLY A 65 -1.16 5.06 -3.50
CA GLY A 65 -0.52 5.73 -4.62
C GLY A 65 -1.45 5.79 -5.82
N PRO A 66 -0.94 5.82 -7.03
CA PRO A 66 0.47 5.81 -7.42
C PRO A 66 1.16 7.16 -7.20
N VAL A 67 2.48 7.11 -7.14
CA VAL A 67 3.34 8.30 -7.10
C VAL A 67 4.09 8.39 -8.42
N TYR A 68 4.04 9.56 -9.05
CA TYR A 68 4.83 9.84 -10.24
C TYR A 68 6.12 10.55 -9.83
N VAL A 69 7.25 10.00 -10.25
CA VAL A 69 8.57 10.61 -10.00
C VAL A 69 9.00 11.34 -11.26
N GLU A 70 9.13 12.65 -11.17
CA GLU A 70 9.52 13.49 -12.32
C GLU A 70 10.90 13.06 -12.85
N GLY A 71 10.98 12.87 -14.16
CA GLY A 71 12.22 12.49 -14.84
C GLY A 71 12.56 11.02 -14.82
N ALA A 72 11.85 10.19 -14.07
CA ALA A 72 12.08 8.75 -14.07
C ALA A 72 11.50 8.10 -15.33
N GLU A 73 12.28 7.22 -15.96
CA GLU A 73 11.90 6.56 -17.20
C GLU A 73 12.12 5.05 -17.09
N PRO A 74 11.44 4.27 -17.94
CA PRO A 74 11.72 2.82 -18.01
C PRO A 74 13.19 2.55 -18.23
N GLY A 75 13.75 1.64 -17.45
CA GLY A 75 15.18 1.32 -17.45
C GLY A 75 15.97 2.02 -16.35
N ASP A 76 15.40 3.05 -15.73
CA ASP A 76 16.03 3.72 -14.60
C ASP A 76 15.92 2.87 -13.33
N ALA A 77 16.85 3.08 -12.41
CA ALA A 77 16.77 2.55 -11.06
C ALA A 77 16.15 3.58 -10.14
N LEU A 78 15.25 3.15 -9.28
CA LEU A 78 14.63 3.98 -8.26
C LEU A 78 15.20 3.61 -6.90
N GLU A 79 15.90 4.55 -6.26
CA GLU A 79 16.39 4.38 -4.90
C GLU A 79 15.36 4.91 -3.92
N VAL A 80 14.89 4.04 -3.04
CA VAL A 80 13.89 4.40 -2.02
C VAL A 80 14.53 4.25 -0.64
N GLU A 81 14.60 5.35 0.10
CA GLU A 81 15.04 5.34 1.49
C GLU A 81 13.82 5.28 2.41
N ILE A 82 13.76 4.24 3.24
CA ILE A 82 12.72 4.12 4.26
C ILE A 82 13.16 4.89 5.48
N ILE A 83 12.56 6.07 5.70
CA ILE A 83 12.96 6.96 6.79
C ILE A 83 12.39 6.49 8.12
N SER A 84 11.12 6.10 8.15
CA SER A 84 10.47 5.58 9.35
C SER A 84 9.24 4.76 8.99
N ILE A 85 8.88 3.85 9.88
CA ILE A 85 7.64 3.08 9.79
C ILE A 85 6.92 3.21 11.13
N LYS A 86 5.65 3.62 11.07
CA LYS A 86 4.81 3.73 12.25
C LYS A 86 3.64 2.77 12.10
N HIS A 87 3.68 1.65 12.82
CA HIS A 87 2.62 0.65 12.76
C HIS A 87 1.44 1.01 13.65
N LYS A 88 0.29 0.37 13.41
CA LYS A 88 -0.96 0.65 14.12
C LYS A 88 -1.13 -0.17 15.40
N GLY A 89 -0.09 -0.86 15.84
CA GLY A 89 -0.08 -1.61 17.09
C GLY A 89 -0.60 -3.05 17.00
N TRP A 90 -0.97 -3.53 15.83
CA TRP A 90 -1.41 -4.91 15.65
C TRP A 90 -1.08 -5.41 14.24
N GLY A 91 -1.11 -6.71 14.09
CA GLY A 91 -0.94 -7.39 12.82
C GLY A 91 -1.53 -8.78 12.91
N TRP A 92 -1.52 -9.52 11.81
CA TRP A 92 -2.06 -10.86 11.77
C TRP A 92 -1.28 -11.73 10.79
N ASN A 93 -1.36 -13.02 11.03
CA ASN A 93 -0.98 -14.05 10.07
C ASN A 93 -2.05 -15.14 10.12
N ALA A 94 -2.02 -16.04 9.15
CA ALA A 94 -3.07 -17.06 9.06
C ALA A 94 -2.53 -18.36 8.50
N VAL A 95 -3.16 -19.44 8.95
CA VAL A 95 -3.07 -20.75 8.30
C VAL A 95 -4.40 -20.95 7.58
N ILE A 96 -4.34 -21.12 6.26
CA ILE A 96 -5.54 -21.28 5.44
C ILE A 96 -5.54 -22.73 4.91
N PRO A 97 -6.48 -23.57 5.35
CA PRO A 97 -6.54 -24.96 4.88
C PRO A 97 -6.70 -25.04 3.36
N GLY A 98 -5.93 -25.88 2.72
CA GLY A 98 -5.96 -26.06 1.28
C GLY A 98 -5.12 -25.06 0.48
N PHE A 99 -4.36 -24.24 1.18
CA PHE A 99 -3.53 -23.21 0.54
C PHE A 99 -2.07 -23.59 0.52
#